data_3b2183650e95a4cd67f5119ad5376f2a
#
_entry.id   3b2183650e95a4cd67f5119ad5376f2a
#
_cell.length_a   1.000
_cell.length_b   1.000
_cell.length_c   1.000
_cell.angle_alpha   90.00
_cell.angle_beta   90.00
_cell.angle_gamma   90.00
#
_symmetry.space_group_name_H-M   'P 1'
#
loop_
_entity.id
_entity.type
_entity.pdbx_description
1 polymer ?
#
loop_
_entity_poly.entity_id
_entity_poly.type
_entity_poly.pdbx_seq_one_letter_code
_entity_poly.pdbx_strand_id
1 'polypeptide(L)'
;MSEKRSIVTSTFTNMGSESTLNLSNEIWKDIPNYEGYYQVSNYGRVKRLDTWVKRSDGLTRHVKERILKLDLVKGYKYVHLSKNSLRATFQVHRLVAKSFIPNIDNKPYIDHINGNPCDNWVENLRWCTQKENVNNPITNRRYKECKRGNKNFAYIKSGLQHNQSIPVYQMTIEGEIIKLHGSISEAVRNGYDRKLISNCCNHIIESDGKYKWEYADSLAGVGYYLIRK
;
A
#
# COMPACT_ATOMS: atom_id res chain seq x y z
N MET A 1 8.31 50.27 17.20
CA MET A 1 7.80 49.59 16.01
C MET A 1 7.62 48.11 16.31
N SER A 2 6.40 47.66 16.52
CA SER A 2 6.07 46.31 16.96
C SER A 2 5.55 45.54 15.77
N GLU A 3 6.28 44.49 15.34
CA GLU A 3 5.84 43.59 14.32
C GLU A 3 4.77 42.62 14.89
N LYS A 4 3.58 42.70 14.31
CA LYS A 4 2.48 41.77 14.59
C LYS A 4 2.72 40.49 13.79
N ARG A 5 2.98 39.37 14.48
CA ARG A 5 2.90 38.02 13.90
C ARG A 5 1.44 37.65 13.73
N SER A 6 1.00 37.48 12.48
CA SER A 6 -0.30 36.94 12.16
C SER A 6 -0.27 35.40 12.26
N ILE A 7 -1.07 34.87 13.18
CA ILE A 7 -1.32 33.43 13.31
C ILE A 7 -2.36 33.06 12.24
N VAL A 8 -1.98 32.24 11.27
CA VAL A 8 -2.91 31.66 10.30
C VAL A 8 -3.48 30.39 10.91
N THR A 9 -4.71 30.47 11.41
CA THR A 9 -5.50 29.30 11.80
C THR A 9 -6.06 28.63 10.54
N SER A 10 -5.56 27.46 10.17
CA SER A 10 -6.15 26.64 9.12
C SER A 10 -7.32 25.83 9.67
N THR A 11 -8.52 26.21 9.28
CA THR A 11 -9.73 25.40 9.49
C THR A 11 -9.73 24.21 8.54
N PHE A 12 -9.65 23.00 9.09
CA PHE A 12 -9.86 21.76 8.34
C PHE A 12 -11.36 21.58 8.09
N THR A 13 -11.82 21.81 6.88
CA THR A 13 -13.12 21.36 6.41
C THR A 13 -12.99 19.95 5.83
N ASN A 14 -13.68 19.03 6.48
CA ASN A 14 -13.76 17.61 6.10
C ASN A 14 -14.72 17.48 4.90
N MET A 15 -14.20 17.14 3.71
CA MET A 15 -15.00 16.61 2.61
C MET A 15 -14.25 15.43 2.00
N GLY A 16 -14.90 14.26 2.01
CA GLY A 16 -14.42 13.04 1.38
C GLY A 16 -14.23 13.24 -0.13
N SER A 17 -13.02 13.11 -0.55
CA SER A 17 -12.55 12.84 -1.91
C SER A 17 -11.02 12.69 -1.84
N GLU A 18 -10.48 11.91 -2.71
CA GLU A 18 -9.06 11.68 -2.95
C GLU A 18 -8.18 12.85 -2.50
N SER A 19 -7.31 12.59 -1.51
CA SER A 19 -6.33 13.58 -1.08
C SER A 19 -5.53 14.00 -2.30
N THR A 20 -5.82 15.17 -2.84
CA THR A 20 -4.98 15.84 -3.83
C THR A 20 -3.67 16.16 -3.12
N LEU A 21 -2.73 15.22 -3.17
CA LEU A 21 -1.34 15.50 -2.87
C LEU A 21 -0.95 16.68 -3.74
N ASN A 22 -0.54 17.78 -3.11
CA ASN A 22 -0.08 18.96 -3.82
C ASN A 22 1.26 18.60 -4.46
N LEU A 23 1.19 18.04 -5.69
CA LEU A 23 2.31 17.50 -6.45
C LEU A 23 3.00 18.61 -7.26
N SER A 24 3.19 19.79 -6.65
CA SER A 24 3.81 20.96 -7.29
C SER A 24 5.18 20.66 -7.93
N ASN A 25 5.85 19.59 -7.52
CA ASN A 25 7.16 19.18 -8.02
C ASN A 25 7.13 17.81 -8.71
N GLU A 26 5.99 17.40 -9.28
CA GLU A 26 5.92 16.13 -9.99
C GLU A 26 6.56 16.24 -11.38
N ILE A 27 7.57 15.41 -11.60
CA ILE A 27 8.31 15.32 -12.86
C ILE A 27 7.93 14.03 -13.55
N TRP A 28 7.64 14.10 -14.85
CA TRP A 28 7.29 12.97 -15.68
C TRP A 28 8.41 12.68 -16.68
N LYS A 29 8.77 11.40 -16.83
CA LYS A 29 9.73 10.92 -17.83
C LYS A 29 9.13 9.77 -18.61
N ASP A 30 9.50 9.66 -19.88
CA ASP A 30 9.11 8.54 -20.72
C ASP A 30 9.64 7.22 -20.14
N ILE A 31 8.82 6.20 -20.24
CA ILE A 31 9.22 4.85 -19.85
C ILE A 31 10.07 4.26 -20.98
N PRO A 32 11.30 3.79 -20.71
CA PRO A 32 12.16 3.17 -21.72
C PRO A 32 11.46 2.06 -22.49
N ASN A 33 11.57 2.11 -23.82
CA ASN A 33 10.89 1.29 -24.83
C ASN A 33 9.38 1.57 -25.00
N TYR A 34 8.83 2.54 -24.27
CA TYR A 34 7.43 2.99 -24.36
C TYR A 34 7.33 4.51 -24.59
N GLU A 35 8.36 5.12 -25.15
CA GLU A 35 8.42 6.54 -25.46
C GLU A 35 7.23 6.92 -26.36
N GLY A 36 6.60 8.05 -26.03
CA GLY A 36 5.40 8.53 -26.71
C GLY A 36 4.09 7.77 -26.41
N TYR A 37 4.15 6.74 -25.58
CA TYR A 37 2.96 5.97 -25.12
C TYR A 37 2.71 6.12 -23.63
N TYR A 38 3.75 6.05 -22.81
CA TYR A 38 3.63 6.05 -21.35
C TYR A 38 4.76 6.82 -20.68
N GLN A 39 4.39 7.51 -19.60
CA GLN A 39 5.33 8.17 -18.72
C GLN A 39 5.16 7.68 -17.29
N VAL A 40 6.25 7.73 -16.53
CA VAL A 40 6.28 7.49 -15.09
C VAL A 40 6.73 8.76 -14.37
N SER A 41 6.14 9.04 -13.21
CA SER A 41 6.52 10.18 -12.38
C SER A 41 7.55 9.82 -11.33
N ASN A 42 8.26 10.83 -10.83
CA ASN A 42 9.15 10.71 -9.67
C ASN A 42 8.43 10.26 -8.39
N TYR A 43 7.09 10.32 -8.33
CA TYR A 43 6.26 9.82 -7.23
C TYR A 43 5.72 8.41 -7.47
N GLY A 44 6.09 7.75 -8.57
CA GLY A 44 5.63 6.40 -8.89
C GLY A 44 4.20 6.33 -9.41
N ARG A 45 3.67 7.41 -9.96
CA ARG A 45 2.45 7.36 -10.79
C ARG A 45 2.83 7.03 -12.23
N VAL A 46 1.93 6.38 -12.93
CA VAL A 46 2.12 6.04 -14.35
C VAL A 46 0.95 6.61 -15.13
N LYS A 47 1.25 7.30 -16.24
CA LYS A 47 0.23 7.78 -17.14
C LYS A 47 0.42 7.25 -18.56
N ARG A 48 -0.68 7.03 -19.24
CA ARG A 48 -0.70 6.87 -20.70
C ARG A 48 -0.82 8.24 -21.33
N LEU A 49 -0.05 8.47 -22.38
CA LEU A 49 -0.11 9.70 -23.15
C LEU A 49 -1.28 9.69 -24.13
N ASP A 50 -1.70 10.87 -24.53
CA ASP A 50 -2.62 11.08 -25.64
C ASP A 50 -1.93 10.65 -26.94
N THR A 51 -2.48 9.62 -27.63
CA THR A 51 -1.85 9.07 -28.81
C THR A 51 -2.82 8.30 -29.71
N TRP A 52 -2.42 8.06 -30.95
CA TRP A 52 -3.12 7.19 -31.87
C TRP A 52 -2.49 5.80 -31.86
N VAL A 53 -3.28 4.79 -31.64
CA VAL A 53 -2.83 3.37 -31.64
C VAL A 53 -3.46 2.60 -32.80
N LYS A 54 -2.66 1.81 -33.49
CA LYS A 54 -3.16 0.87 -34.50
C LYS A 54 -3.88 -0.29 -33.84
N ARG A 55 -5.01 -0.66 -34.37
CA ARG A 55 -5.77 -1.85 -33.99
C ARG A 55 -5.35 -3.03 -34.86
N SER A 56 -5.74 -4.23 -34.48
CA SER A 56 -5.51 -5.48 -35.22
C SER A 56 -6.20 -5.50 -36.59
N ASP A 57 -7.28 -4.73 -36.75
CA ASP A 57 -8.02 -4.56 -38.02
C ASP A 57 -7.41 -3.51 -38.96
N GLY A 58 -6.23 -2.95 -38.62
CA GLY A 58 -5.52 -1.93 -39.42
C GLY A 58 -6.00 -0.50 -39.16
N LEU A 59 -7.13 -0.31 -38.50
CA LEU A 59 -7.64 1.03 -38.16
C LEU A 59 -6.85 1.66 -37.02
N THR A 60 -6.89 2.99 -36.96
CA THR A 60 -6.32 3.74 -35.84
C THR A 60 -7.40 4.17 -34.86
N ARG A 61 -7.08 4.13 -33.56
CA ARG A 61 -7.94 4.65 -32.51
C ARG A 61 -7.20 5.70 -31.70
N HIS A 62 -7.84 6.84 -31.49
CA HIS A 62 -7.36 7.85 -30.54
C HIS A 62 -7.55 7.38 -29.12
N VAL A 63 -6.52 7.55 -28.31
CA VAL A 63 -6.52 7.16 -26.90
C VAL A 63 -6.09 8.35 -26.05
N LYS A 64 -7.01 8.85 -25.24
CA LYS A 64 -6.78 10.02 -24.39
C LYS A 64 -5.76 9.74 -23.26
N GLU A 65 -5.05 10.80 -22.87
CA GLU A 65 -4.20 10.75 -21.68
C GLU A 65 -5.00 10.34 -20.43
N ARG A 66 -4.40 9.52 -19.60
CA ARG A 66 -4.94 9.19 -18.28
C ARG A 66 -3.88 8.62 -17.35
N ILE A 67 -4.04 8.88 -16.05
CA ILE A 67 -3.31 8.15 -15.00
C ILE A 67 -3.82 6.71 -14.95
N LEU A 68 -2.90 5.76 -14.89
CA LEU A 68 -3.23 4.34 -14.83
C LEU A 68 -3.45 3.90 -13.38
N LYS A 69 -4.45 3.04 -13.19
CA LYS A 69 -4.63 2.32 -11.92
C LYS A 69 -3.47 1.33 -11.73
N LEU A 70 -2.93 1.29 -10.53
CA LEU A 70 -1.87 0.37 -10.16
C LEU A 70 -2.45 -0.80 -9.37
N ASP A 71 -2.00 -2.01 -9.68
CA ASP A 71 -2.36 -3.21 -8.93
C ASP A 71 -1.38 -3.43 -7.77
N LEU A 72 -1.90 -3.84 -6.63
CA LEU A 72 -1.08 -4.18 -5.46
C LEU A 72 -0.98 -5.71 -5.34
N VAL A 73 0.22 -6.25 -5.55
CA VAL A 73 0.48 -7.69 -5.47
C VAL A 73 1.66 -7.93 -4.53
N LYS A 74 1.44 -8.70 -3.46
CA LYS A 74 2.46 -9.00 -2.43
C LYS A 74 3.22 -7.79 -1.91
N GLY A 75 2.52 -6.66 -1.74
CA GLY A 75 3.08 -5.41 -1.24
C GLY A 75 3.78 -4.54 -2.29
N TYR A 76 3.89 -4.97 -3.54
CA TYR A 76 4.45 -4.17 -4.63
C TYR A 76 3.36 -3.63 -5.55
N LYS A 77 3.57 -2.42 -6.08
CA LYS A 77 2.71 -1.82 -7.09
C LYS A 77 3.13 -2.27 -8.49
N TYR A 78 2.15 -2.70 -9.28
CA TYR A 78 2.33 -3.15 -10.67
C TYR A 78 1.47 -2.31 -11.61
N VAL A 79 1.91 -2.23 -12.87
CA VAL A 79 1.16 -1.59 -13.94
C VAL A 79 1.22 -2.45 -15.20
N HIS A 80 0.14 -2.43 -15.97
CA HIS A 80 0.04 -3.10 -17.25
C HIS A 80 0.20 -2.08 -18.38
N LEU A 81 1.22 -2.27 -19.21
CA LEU A 81 1.48 -1.45 -20.39
C LEU A 81 1.22 -2.27 -21.64
N SER A 82 0.72 -1.62 -22.70
CA SER A 82 0.46 -2.25 -23.99
C SER A 82 1.04 -1.40 -25.13
N LYS A 83 1.83 -2.02 -26.00
CA LYS A 83 2.37 -1.41 -27.21
C LYS A 83 2.36 -2.44 -28.33
N ASN A 84 1.91 -2.08 -29.53
CA ASN A 84 1.85 -2.96 -30.69
C ASN A 84 1.11 -4.29 -30.40
N SER A 85 -0.06 -4.20 -29.75
CA SER A 85 -0.89 -5.34 -29.34
C SER A 85 -0.25 -6.31 -28.32
N LEU A 86 0.97 -6.05 -27.87
CA LEU A 86 1.64 -6.79 -26.80
C LEU A 86 1.37 -6.10 -25.45
N ARG A 87 0.95 -6.91 -24.47
CA ARG A 87 0.75 -6.46 -23.09
C ARG A 87 1.83 -7.02 -22.19
N ALA A 88 2.44 -6.16 -21.39
CA ALA A 88 3.43 -6.53 -20.39
C ALA A 88 3.12 -5.92 -19.02
N THR A 89 3.52 -6.61 -17.97
CA THR A 89 3.32 -6.18 -16.57
C THR A 89 4.66 -5.75 -15.98
N PHE A 90 4.68 -4.60 -15.35
CA PHE A 90 5.88 -4.01 -14.77
C PHE A 90 5.68 -3.65 -13.31
N GLN A 91 6.72 -3.84 -12.51
CA GLN A 91 6.79 -3.27 -11.17
C GLN A 91 7.10 -1.77 -11.26
N VAL A 92 6.30 -0.95 -10.59
CA VAL A 92 6.39 0.52 -10.70
C VAL A 92 7.75 1.04 -10.23
N HIS A 93 8.29 0.55 -9.11
CA HIS A 93 9.60 0.96 -8.62
C HIS A 93 10.72 0.73 -9.65
N ARG A 94 10.61 -0.34 -10.47
CA ARG A 94 11.57 -0.59 -11.55
C ARG A 94 11.46 0.40 -12.69
N LEU A 95 10.25 0.85 -13.01
CA LEU A 95 10.03 1.90 -14.01
C LEU A 95 10.60 3.24 -13.53
N VAL A 96 10.31 3.61 -12.28
CA VAL A 96 10.86 4.83 -11.67
C VAL A 96 12.40 4.80 -11.67
N ALA A 97 12.99 3.72 -11.15
CA ALA A 97 14.43 3.62 -11.08
C ALA A 97 15.09 3.69 -12.46
N LYS A 98 14.56 2.97 -13.47
CA LYS A 98 15.08 3.00 -14.83
C LYS A 98 14.98 4.38 -15.51
N SER A 99 13.92 5.15 -15.20
CA SER A 99 13.71 6.46 -15.82
C SER A 99 14.42 7.60 -15.10
N PHE A 100 14.68 7.48 -13.80
CA PHE A 100 15.16 8.59 -12.98
C PHE A 100 16.55 8.38 -12.38
N ILE A 101 16.95 7.14 -12.07
CA ILE A 101 18.17 6.84 -11.31
C ILE A 101 19.21 6.20 -12.23
N PRO A 102 20.34 6.87 -12.51
CA PRO A 102 21.44 6.26 -13.27
C PRO A 102 21.93 4.98 -12.59
N ASN A 103 22.15 3.93 -13.37
CA ASN A 103 22.71 2.65 -12.89
C ASN A 103 24.10 2.42 -13.49
N ILE A 104 25.07 3.22 -13.07
CA ILE A 104 26.43 3.20 -13.59
C ILE A 104 27.10 1.85 -13.33
N ASP A 105 26.85 1.27 -12.14
CA ASP A 105 27.47 0.01 -11.70
C ASP A 105 26.71 -1.23 -12.20
N ASN A 106 25.70 -1.08 -13.05
CA ASN A 106 24.82 -2.16 -13.53
C ASN A 106 24.27 -3.07 -12.42
N LYS A 107 23.90 -2.49 -11.27
CA LYS A 107 23.36 -3.22 -10.13
C LYS A 107 21.99 -3.83 -10.48
N PRO A 108 21.73 -5.11 -10.17
CA PRO A 108 20.55 -5.82 -10.66
C PRO A 108 19.27 -5.60 -9.86
N TYR A 109 19.38 -5.12 -8.62
CA TYR A 109 18.27 -4.97 -7.69
C TYR A 109 17.97 -3.50 -7.41
N ILE A 110 16.72 -3.26 -6.95
CA ILE A 110 16.27 -1.96 -6.44
C ILE A 110 15.80 -2.17 -5.02
N ASP A 111 16.31 -1.36 -4.11
CA ASP A 111 15.96 -1.35 -2.69
C ASP A 111 15.09 -0.14 -2.38
N HIS A 112 14.09 -0.33 -1.52
CA HIS A 112 13.32 0.74 -0.92
C HIS A 112 14.02 1.16 0.37
N ILE A 113 14.63 2.33 0.39
CA ILE A 113 15.47 2.83 1.49
C ILE A 113 14.74 2.77 2.83
N ASN A 114 13.45 3.15 2.85
CA ASN A 114 12.61 3.10 4.04
C ASN A 114 12.00 1.71 4.32
N GLY A 115 12.32 0.70 3.49
CA GLY A 115 11.78 -0.66 3.61
C GLY A 115 10.27 -0.78 3.33
N ASN A 116 9.62 0.22 2.73
CA ASN A 116 8.22 0.18 2.32
C ASN A 116 8.10 -0.05 0.81
N PRO A 117 7.71 -1.24 0.34
CA PRO A 117 7.65 -1.56 -1.09
C PRO A 117 6.50 -0.84 -1.83
N CYS A 118 5.58 -0.21 -1.14
CA CYS A 118 4.53 0.62 -1.74
C CYS A 118 4.96 2.06 -2.03
N ASP A 119 6.07 2.50 -1.44
CA ASP A 119 6.58 3.85 -1.56
C ASP A 119 7.61 3.93 -2.70
N ASN A 120 7.11 4.21 -3.90
CA ASN A 120 7.90 4.22 -5.13
C ASN A 120 8.42 5.61 -5.50
N TRP A 121 8.55 6.51 -4.54
CA TRP A 121 9.16 7.80 -4.74
C TRP A 121 10.64 7.66 -5.09
N VAL A 122 11.12 8.43 -6.06
CA VAL A 122 12.49 8.33 -6.58
C VAL A 122 13.56 8.45 -5.48
N GLU A 123 13.35 9.33 -4.50
CA GLU A 123 14.27 9.54 -3.39
C GLU A 123 14.32 8.36 -2.41
N ASN A 124 13.30 7.50 -2.43
CA ASN A 124 13.21 6.29 -1.62
C ASN A 124 13.78 5.05 -2.34
N LEU A 125 14.22 5.18 -3.58
CA LEU A 125 14.72 4.07 -4.40
C LEU A 125 16.21 4.20 -4.65
N ARG A 126 16.91 3.06 -4.64
CA ARG A 126 18.32 2.98 -5.03
C ARG A 126 18.63 1.67 -5.74
N TRP A 127 19.54 1.70 -6.70
CA TRP A 127 20.13 0.50 -7.25
C TRP A 127 21.05 -0.15 -6.23
N CYS A 128 20.98 -1.47 -6.11
CA CYS A 128 21.76 -2.20 -5.13
C CYS A 128 22.14 -3.60 -5.62
N THR A 129 23.15 -4.17 -4.98
CA THR A 129 23.46 -5.60 -5.05
C THR A 129 22.54 -6.39 -4.14
N GLN A 130 22.49 -7.72 -4.31
CA GLN A 130 21.70 -8.57 -3.41
C GLN A 130 22.16 -8.43 -1.94
N LYS A 131 23.47 -8.33 -1.71
CA LYS A 131 24.05 -8.17 -0.37
C LYS A 131 23.62 -6.85 0.28
N GLU A 132 23.65 -5.75 -0.47
CA GLU A 132 23.17 -4.43 0.00
C GLU A 132 21.67 -4.46 0.33
N ASN A 133 20.88 -5.09 -0.53
CA ASN A 133 19.41 -5.19 -0.33
C ASN A 133 19.06 -5.99 0.94
N VAL A 134 19.69 -7.16 1.11
CA VAL A 134 19.48 -7.99 2.31
C VAL A 134 19.96 -7.28 3.58
N ASN A 135 20.99 -6.46 3.49
CA ASN A 135 21.57 -5.73 4.61
C ASN A 135 20.96 -4.34 4.84
N ASN A 136 19.81 -4.02 4.21
CA ASN A 136 19.12 -2.75 4.48
C ASN A 136 18.88 -2.58 5.99
N PRO A 137 19.43 -1.52 6.63
CA PRO A 137 19.42 -1.36 8.08
C PRO A 137 18.00 -1.27 8.65
N ILE A 138 17.07 -0.64 7.92
CA ILE A 138 15.67 -0.46 8.35
C ILE A 138 14.94 -1.78 8.32
N THR A 139 15.08 -2.55 7.23
CA THR A 139 14.51 -3.88 7.11
C THR A 139 15.08 -4.82 8.16
N ASN A 140 16.39 -4.78 8.39
CA ASN A 140 17.06 -5.59 9.40
C ASN A 140 16.67 -5.20 10.83
N ARG A 141 16.50 -3.88 11.11
CA ARG A 141 16.03 -3.42 12.41
C ARG A 141 14.62 -3.94 12.67
N ARG A 142 13.68 -3.77 11.74
CA ARG A 142 12.32 -4.31 11.84
C ARG A 142 12.31 -5.82 12.06
N TYR A 143 13.15 -6.56 11.34
CA TYR A 143 13.29 -7.99 11.51
C TYR A 143 13.80 -8.38 12.91
N LYS A 144 14.81 -7.66 13.43
CA LYS A 144 15.36 -7.87 14.78
C LYS A 144 14.34 -7.51 15.87
N GLU A 145 13.62 -6.41 15.71
CA GLU A 145 12.57 -5.97 16.63
C GLU A 145 11.43 -6.99 16.69
N CYS A 146 11.00 -7.48 15.53
CA CYS A 146 10.00 -8.55 15.46
C CYS A 146 10.49 -9.85 16.14
N LYS A 147 11.77 -10.21 15.99
CA LYS A 147 12.33 -11.40 16.68
C LYS A 147 12.47 -11.21 18.18
N ARG A 148 12.76 -9.99 18.67
CA ARG A 148 12.88 -9.69 20.12
C ARG A 148 11.53 -9.63 20.82
N GLY A 149 10.50 -9.10 20.16
CA GLY A 149 9.17 -8.91 20.75
C GLY A 149 8.25 -10.11 20.66
N ASN A 150 8.54 -11.07 19.79
CA ASN A 150 7.71 -12.27 19.66
C ASN A 150 8.55 -13.44 19.13
N LYS A 151 8.45 -14.58 19.81
CA LYS A 151 9.23 -15.79 19.48
C LYS A 151 8.89 -16.39 18.10
N ASN A 152 8.02 -15.72 17.30
CA ASN A 152 7.63 -16.24 16.00
C ASN A 152 7.31 -15.11 15.01
N PHE A 153 8.24 -14.79 14.11
CA PHE A 153 8.02 -13.84 13.00
C PHE A 153 6.87 -14.29 12.08
N ALA A 154 6.65 -15.58 11.93
CA ALA A 154 5.50 -16.15 11.26
C ALA A 154 4.16 -15.75 11.93
N TYR A 155 4.18 -15.47 13.23
CA TYR A 155 3.01 -15.07 14.00
C TYR A 155 2.52 -13.64 13.59
N ILE A 156 3.43 -12.68 13.47
CA ILE A 156 3.07 -11.30 13.04
C ILE A 156 2.67 -11.28 11.57
N LYS A 157 3.37 -12.07 10.73
CA LYS A 157 3.08 -12.17 9.31
C LYS A 157 1.78 -12.90 8.99
N SER A 158 1.32 -13.79 9.87
CA SER A 158 0.08 -14.55 9.68
C SER A 158 -1.19 -13.81 10.11
N GLY A 159 -1.08 -12.78 10.96
CA GLY A 159 -2.24 -12.04 11.46
C GLY A 159 -2.62 -10.85 10.57
N LEU A 160 -1.70 -9.89 10.41
CA LEU A 160 -1.99 -8.60 9.75
C LEU A 160 -1.57 -8.51 8.27
N GLN A 161 -0.72 -9.41 7.78
CA GLN A 161 -0.14 -9.33 6.43
C GLN A 161 -0.51 -10.49 5.50
N HIS A 162 -1.37 -11.40 5.92
CA HIS A 162 -1.91 -12.39 4.98
C HIS A 162 -3.00 -11.70 4.16
N ASN A 163 -2.83 -11.66 2.82
CA ASN A 163 -3.77 -11.00 1.89
C ASN A 163 -5.23 -11.51 1.97
N GLN A 164 -5.52 -12.49 2.83
CA GLN A 164 -6.84 -13.06 3.07
C GLN A 164 -7.24 -13.05 4.56
N SER A 165 -6.44 -12.43 5.44
CA SER A 165 -6.76 -12.35 6.87
C SER A 165 -7.49 -11.05 7.14
N ILE A 166 -8.75 -11.14 7.51
CA ILE A 166 -9.56 -10.00 7.95
C ILE A 166 -9.39 -9.88 9.47
N PRO A 167 -8.94 -8.73 9.98
CA PRO A 167 -8.87 -8.48 11.41
C PRO A 167 -10.26 -8.52 12.05
N VAL A 168 -10.31 -8.94 13.34
CA VAL A 168 -11.56 -9.00 14.09
C VAL A 168 -11.44 -8.27 15.42
N TYR A 169 -12.47 -7.49 15.75
CA TYR A 169 -12.62 -6.88 17.06
C TYR A 169 -13.25 -7.87 18.04
N GLN A 170 -12.66 -7.96 19.21
CA GLN A 170 -13.25 -8.54 20.39
C GLN A 170 -13.89 -7.42 21.23
N MET A 171 -15.16 -7.53 21.55
CA MET A 171 -15.91 -6.50 22.26
C MET A 171 -16.63 -7.07 23.48
N THR A 172 -16.96 -6.21 24.43
CA THR A 172 -17.90 -6.54 25.49
C THR A 172 -19.30 -6.79 24.90
N ILE A 173 -20.22 -7.34 25.70
CA ILE A 173 -21.61 -7.53 25.29
C ILE A 173 -22.29 -6.18 25.02
N GLU A 174 -21.86 -5.11 25.69
CA GLU A 174 -22.32 -3.74 25.53
C GLU A 174 -21.74 -3.07 24.26
N GLY A 175 -20.76 -3.68 23.58
CA GLY A 175 -20.18 -3.22 22.33
C GLY A 175 -18.89 -2.41 22.48
N GLU A 176 -18.28 -2.36 23.66
CA GLU A 176 -16.99 -1.71 23.85
C GLU A 176 -15.83 -2.58 23.34
N ILE A 177 -14.90 -1.98 22.56
CA ILE A 177 -13.76 -2.71 22.01
C ILE A 177 -12.76 -3.04 23.11
N ILE A 178 -12.52 -4.34 23.32
CA ILE A 178 -11.52 -4.86 24.25
C ILE A 178 -10.18 -5.03 23.53
N LYS A 179 -10.19 -5.63 22.32
CA LYS A 179 -8.95 -5.99 21.62
C LYS A 179 -9.19 -6.15 20.10
N LEU A 180 -8.19 -5.78 19.33
CA LEU A 180 -8.09 -6.10 17.91
C LEU A 180 -7.18 -7.32 17.73
N HIS A 181 -7.70 -8.35 17.08
CA HIS A 181 -6.92 -9.50 16.61
C HIS A 181 -6.72 -9.39 15.11
N GLY A 182 -5.50 -9.62 14.62
CA GLY A 182 -5.16 -9.52 13.20
C GLY A 182 -5.83 -10.58 12.31
N SER A 183 -6.51 -11.55 12.90
CA SER A 183 -7.33 -12.55 12.20
C SER A 183 -8.10 -13.41 13.21
N ILE A 184 -9.15 -14.10 12.74
CA ILE A 184 -9.82 -15.16 13.53
C ILE A 184 -8.81 -16.22 14.00
N SER A 185 -7.82 -16.58 13.16
CA SER A 185 -6.79 -17.56 13.52
C SER A 185 -5.89 -17.09 14.67
N GLU A 186 -5.67 -15.79 14.81
CA GLU A 186 -4.97 -15.22 15.96
C GLU A 186 -5.82 -15.30 17.23
N ALA A 187 -7.09 -14.96 17.15
CA ALA A 187 -8.01 -15.09 18.28
C ALA A 187 -8.08 -16.54 18.76
N VAL A 188 -8.13 -17.51 17.84
CA VAL A 188 -8.10 -18.95 18.19
C VAL A 188 -6.82 -19.34 18.93
N ARG A 189 -5.65 -18.84 18.51
CA ARG A 189 -4.39 -19.07 19.25
C ARG A 189 -4.40 -18.46 20.66
N ASN A 190 -5.22 -17.43 20.87
CA ASN A 190 -5.44 -16.81 22.19
C ASN A 190 -6.53 -17.53 23.02
N GLY A 191 -6.99 -18.71 22.57
CA GLY A 191 -7.90 -19.57 23.33
C GLY A 191 -9.39 -19.40 23.02
N TYR A 192 -9.75 -18.67 21.97
CA TYR A 192 -11.16 -18.46 21.57
C TYR A 192 -11.60 -19.48 20.52
N ASP A 193 -12.89 -19.80 20.50
CA ASP A 193 -13.46 -20.78 19.56
C ASP A 193 -13.67 -20.14 18.17
N ARG A 194 -13.13 -20.79 17.14
CA ARG A 194 -13.20 -20.34 15.75
C ARG A 194 -14.64 -20.21 15.23
N LYS A 195 -15.49 -21.20 15.56
CA LYS A 195 -16.86 -21.29 15.04
C LYS A 195 -17.72 -20.19 15.65
N LEU A 196 -17.57 -19.95 16.96
CA LEU A 196 -18.29 -18.89 17.66
C LEU A 196 -17.86 -17.50 17.13
N ILE A 197 -16.58 -17.22 16.99
CA ILE A 197 -16.07 -15.96 16.40
C ILE A 197 -16.65 -15.77 15.00
N SER A 198 -16.53 -16.79 14.14
CA SER A 198 -17.03 -16.68 12.76
C SER A 198 -18.53 -16.47 12.69
N ASN A 199 -19.30 -17.12 13.56
CA ASN A 199 -20.75 -16.95 13.61
C ASN A 199 -21.14 -15.54 14.09
N CYS A 200 -20.44 -14.96 15.07
CA CYS A 200 -20.65 -13.57 15.48
C CYS A 200 -20.33 -12.61 14.34
N CYS A 201 -19.14 -12.73 13.74
CA CYS A 201 -18.72 -11.85 12.64
C CYS A 201 -19.61 -11.92 11.39
N ASN A 202 -20.34 -13.03 11.19
CA ASN A 202 -21.31 -13.20 10.13
C ASN A 202 -22.75 -12.94 10.59
N HIS A 203 -22.96 -12.40 11.78
CA HIS A 203 -24.26 -12.08 12.38
C HIS A 203 -25.22 -13.26 12.48
N ILE A 204 -24.69 -14.50 12.59
CA ILE A 204 -25.48 -15.72 12.80
C ILE A 204 -25.88 -15.84 14.28
N ILE A 205 -25.01 -15.39 15.18
CA ILE A 205 -25.24 -15.26 16.63
C ILE A 205 -24.80 -13.87 17.08
N GLU A 206 -25.43 -13.34 18.12
CA GLU A 206 -25.11 -11.99 18.61
C GLU A 206 -23.81 -11.94 19.42
N SER A 207 -23.53 -12.99 20.17
CA SER A 207 -22.30 -13.12 20.97
C SER A 207 -21.89 -14.59 21.12
N ASP A 208 -20.66 -14.83 21.57
CA ASP A 208 -20.18 -16.19 21.92
C ASP A 208 -20.58 -16.60 23.36
N GLY A 209 -21.45 -15.82 24.00
CA GLY A 209 -21.87 -15.96 25.40
C GLY A 209 -21.04 -15.11 26.39
N LYS A 210 -19.90 -14.58 25.96
CA LYS A 210 -19.02 -13.73 26.76
C LYS A 210 -18.59 -12.47 26.04
N TYR A 211 -18.38 -12.55 24.71
CA TYR A 211 -17.91 -11.46 23.87
C TYR A 211 -18.73 -11.35 22.59
N LYS A 212 -18.78 -10.14 22.02
CA LYS A 212 -19.17 -9.88 20.64
C LYS A 212 -17.93 -9.84 19.77
N TRP A 213 -18.07 -10.27 18.51
CA TRP A 213 -16.97 -10.29 17.54
C TRP A 213 -17.45 -9.70 16.23
N GLU A 214 -16.67 -8.79 15.66
CA GLU A 214 -16.94 -8.20 14.37
C GLU A 214 -15.69 -8.08 13.50
N TYR A 215 -15.86 -8.14 12.18
CA TYR A 215 -14.78 -7.83 11.26
C TYR A 215 -14.41 -6.34 11.36
N ALA A 216 -13.12 -6.01 11.32
CA ALA A 216 -12.66 -4.63 11.42
C ALA A 216 -13.19 -3.75 10.28
N ASP A 217 -13.39 -4.31 9.09
CA ASP A 217 -13.92 -3.59 7.94
C ASP A 217 -15.40 -3.21 8.10
N SER A 218 -16.17 -3.95 8.89
CA SER A 218 -17.59 -3.64 9.14
C SER A 218 -17.78 -2.41 10.04
N LEU A 219 -16.81 -2.11 10.90
CA LEU A 219 -16.83 -0.95 11.80
C LEU A 219 -16.16 0.31 11.22
N ALA A 220 -15.54 0.22 10.05
CA ALA A 220 -14.87 1.36 9.40
C ALA A 220 -15.83 2.54 9.05
N GLY A 221 -17.14 2.29 9.06
CA GLY A 221 -18.16 3.33 8.89
C GLY A 221 -18.65 4.01 10.18
N VAL A 222 -18.26 3.50 11.34
CA VAL A 222 -18.70 4.00 12.66
C VAL A 222 -17.44 4.47 13.40
N GLY A 223 -17.09 5.74 13.27
CA GLY A 223 -15.85 6.35 13.72
C GLY A 223 -15.44 6.09 15.17
N TYR A 224 -14.91 4.91 15.44
CA TYR A 224 -14.25 4.60 16.73
C TYR A 224 -12.77 4.98 16.68
N TYR A 225 -12.44 6.09 17.32
CA TYR A 225 -11.05 6.46 17.60
C TYR A 225 -10.52 5.64 18.78
N LEU A 226 -9.46 4.87 18.56
CA LEU A 226 -8.68 4.26 19.64
C LEU A 226 -8.08 5.38 20.51
N ILE A 227 -8.62 5.59 21.69
CA ILE A 227 -7.99 6.41 22.74
C ILE A 227 -6.82 5.58 23.28
N ARG A 228 -5.60 5.96 22.89
CA ARG A 228 -4.39 5.44 23.53
C ARG A 228 -4.33 6.02 24.95
N LYS A 229 -4.43 5.17 25.94
CA LYS A 229 -3.91 5.42 27.28
C LYS A 229 -2.45 4.98 27.35
#